data_ddb290ea00a20fa265ac311352b0ffbe
#
_entry.id   ddb290ea00a20fa265ac311352b0ffbe
#
_cell.length_a   1.000
_cell.length_b   1.000
_cell.length_c   1.000
_cell.angle_alpha   90.00
_cell.angle_beta   90.00
_cell.angle_gamma   90.00
#
_symmetry.space_group_name_H-M   'P 1'
#
loop_
_entity.id
_entity.type
_entity.pdbx_description
1 polymer ?
#
loop_
_entity_poly.entity_id
_entity_poly.type
_entity_poly.pdbx_seq_one_letter_code
_entity_poly.pdbx_strand_id
1 'polypeptide(L)'
;MKAMKKIVDHSDKLGIKYLTVYAFSTENWKRSVAEVSGIFKLLVTYVNSDLRELVENNVRVRVLGDYTKLPADAVKSLERTLKDTENNTGLQFNIALNYGGRDEIRKAVQAISEKVQRGELAPEDITDEMISDELTTGKLHADVPDPELIIRTSGELRLSNFLLWQSAYSELVFPQVMWPDFTPEEYEKAIADYQSRERRFGGR
;
A
#
# COMPACT_ATOMS: atom_id res chain seq x y z
N MET A 1 -2.65 -1.81 -15.42
CA MET A 1 -4.04 -2.06 -14.97
C MET A 1 -4.45 -3.52 -15.12
N LYS A 2 -4.36 -4.18 -16.30
CA LYS A 2 -4.75 -5.60 -16.45
C LYS A 2 -4.00 -6.55 -15.48
N ALA A 3 -2.70 -6.36 -15.28
CA ALA A 3 -1.93 -7.14 -14.30
C ALA A 3 -2.48 -6.94 -12.87
N MET A 4 -2.72 -5.67 -12.45
CA MET A 4 -3.24 -5.36 -11.12
C MET A 4 -4.56 -6.08 -10.84
N LYS A 5 -5.53 -6.00 -11.78
CA LYS A 5 -6.81 -6.70 -11.62
C LYS A 5 -6.61 -8.20 -11.40
N LYS A 6 -5.81 -8.85 -12.26
CA LYS A 6 -5.53 -10.28 -12.12
C LYS A 6 -4.91 -10.65 -10.77
N ILE A 7 -4.00 -9.79 -10.26
CA ILE A 7 -3.36 -10.03 -8.96
C ILE A 7 -4.35 -9.81 -7.80
N VAL A 8 -5.22 -8.80 -7.87
CA VAL A 8 -6.27 -8.58 -6.86
C VAL A 8 -7.21 -9.79 -6.80
N ASP A 9 -7.77 -10.19 -7.95
CA ASP A 9 -8.69 -11.34 -8.04
C ASP A 9 -8.02 -12.65 -7.58
N HIS A 10 -6.73 -12.81 -7.89
CA HIS A 10 -5.98 -13.99 -7.52
C HIS A 10 -5.62 -14.00 -6.02
N SER A 11 -5.29 -12.84 -5.46
CA SER A 11 -5.05 -12.68 -4.02
C SER A 11 -6.26 -13.08 -3.19
N ASP A 12 -7.45 -12.64 -3.61
CA ASP A 12 -8.71 -13.01 -2.96
C ASP A 12 -8.93 -14.53 -2.99
N LYS A 13 -8.74 -15.17 -4.16
CA LYS A 13 -8.85 -16.64 -4.32
C LYS A 13 -7.85 -17.42 -3.47
N LEU A 14 -6.65 -16.88 -3.25
CA LEU A 14 -5.64 -17.47 -2.38
C LEU A 14 -5.90 -17.23 -0.89
N GLY A 15 -6.92 -16.46 -0.53
CA GLY A 15 -7.25 -16.12 0.85
C GLY A 15 -6.27 -15.10 1.48
N ILE A 16 -5.55 -14.33 0.66
CA ILE A 16 -4.72 -13.21 1.12
C ILE A 16 -5.63 -12.17 1.76
N LYS A 17 -5.29 -11.72 2.95
CA LYS A 17 -6.13 -10.77 3.70
C LYS A 17 -5.81 -9.32 3.36
N TYR A 18 -4.55 -9.01 3.11
CA TYR A 18 -4.08 -7.66 2.83
C TYR A 18 -3.19 -7.67 1.60
N LEU A 19 -3.54 -6.87 0.60
CA LEU A 19 -2.72 -6.63 -0.58
C LEU A 19 -2.47 -5.13 -0.71
N THR A 20 -1.21 -4.71 -0.67
CA THR A 20 -0.82 -3.31 -0.88
C THR A 20 -0.07 -3.16 -2.19
N VAL A 21 -0.51 -2.24 -3.05
CA VAL A 21 0.19 -1.92 -4.31
C VAL A 21 0.71 -0.48 -4.30
N TYR A 22 1.92 -0.27 -4.80
CA TYR A 22 2.54 1.04 -4.95
C TYR A 22 2.16 1.63 -6.30
N ALA A 23 1.13 2.46 -6.34
CA ALA A 23 0.60 2.99 -7.59
C ALA A 23 1.22 4.35 -7.96
N PHE A 24 1.50 5.24 -6.99
CA PHE A 24 2.09 6.55 -7.23
C PHE A 24 2.88 7.04 -6.01
N SER A 25 4.19 7.26 -6.21
CA SER A 25 5.07 7.78 -5.16
C SER A 25 5.12 9.31 -5.15
N THR A 26 5.51 9.89 -4.01
CA THR A 26 5.77 11.34 -3.90
C THR A 26 6.84 11.81 -4.88
N GLU A 27 7.81 10.98 -5.25
CA GLU A 27 8.86 11.28 -6.20
C GLU A 27 8.34 11.34 -7.65
N ASN A 28 7.21 10.68 -7.94
CA ASN A 28 6.63 10.65 -9.30
C ASN A 28 6.11 12.01 -9.78
N TRP A 29 5.86 12.96 -8.87
CA TRP A 29 5.54 14.34 -9.25
C TRP A 29 6.63 15.04 -10.06
N LYS A 30 7.87 14.54 -10.01
CA LYS A 30 8.99 15.05 -10.81
C LYS A 30 8.96 14.59 -12.27
N ARG A 31 8.06 13.68 -12.64
CA ARG A 31 7.86 13.21 -14.01
C ARG A 31 7.18 14.27 -14.87
N SER A 32 7.17 14.08 -16.18
CA SER A 32 6.45 14.97 -17.08
C SER A 32 4.95 15.03 -16.75
N VAL A 33 4.33 16.19 -16.98
CA VAL A 33 2.88 16.39 -16.76
C VAL A 33 2.06 15.36 -17.54
N ALA A 34 2.50 14.99 -18.74
CA ALA A 34 1.82 14.00 -19.59
C ALA A 34 1.83 12.61 -18.95
N GLU A 35 2.96 12.16 -18.37
CA GLU A 35 3.07 10.87 -17.67
C GLU A 35 2.20 10.85 -16.41
N VAL A 36 2.29 11.89 -15.59
CA VAL A 36 1.47 12.01 -14.37
C VAL A 36 -0.02 11.98 -14.70
N SER A 37 -0.46 12.77 -15.68
CA SER A 37 -1.86 12.76 -16.15
C SER A 37 -2.28 11.40 -16.70
N GLY A 38 -1.39 10.70 -17.39
CA GLY A 38 -1.64 9.34 -17.91
C GLY A 38 -1.86 8.34 -16.78
N ILE A 39 -1.04 8.38 -15.73
CA ILE A 39 -1.18 7.51 -14.55
C ILE A 39 -2.54 7.74 -13.87
N PHE A 40 -2.93 8.99 -13.65
CA PHE A 40 -4.22 9.29 -12.99
C PHE A 40 -5.43 8.93 -13.87
N LYS A 41 -5.37 9.14 -15.18
CA LYS A 41 -6.42 8.65 -16.09
C LYS A 41 -6.60 7.14 -16.02
N LEU A 42 -5.49 6.39 -15.98
CA LEU A 42 -5.54 4.94 -15.82
C LEU A 42 -6.11 4.53 -14.45
N LEU A 43 -5.74 5.22 -13.38
CA LEU A 43 -6.28 4.98 -12.03
C LEU A 43 -7.80 5.20 -12.01
N VAL A 44 -8.27 6.36 -12.49
CA VAL A 44 -9.70 6.70 -12.54
C VAL A 44 -10.47 5.69 -13.38
N THR A 45 -9.93 5.32 -14.54
CA THR A 45 -10.56 4.31 -15.40
C THR A 45 -10.70 2.98 -14.69
N TYR A 46 -9.63 2.50 -14.01
CA TYR A 46 -9.65 1.24 -13.27
C TYR A 46 -10.66 1.27 -12.12
N VAL A 47 -10.60 2.31 -11.28
CA VAL A 47 -11.49 2.47 -10.14
C VAL A 47 -12.95 2.49 -10.57
N ASN A 48 -13.27 3.20 -11.66
CA ASN A 48 -14.65 3.31 -12.14
C ASN A 48 -15.13 2.05 -12.88
N SER A 49 -14.26 1.35 -13.63
CA SER A 49 -14.65 0.14 -14.37
C SER A 49 -14.83 -1.07 -13.47
N ASP A 50 -14.01 -1.18 -12.44
CA ASP A 50 -13.96 -2.40 -11.63
C ASP A 50 -14.63 -2.23 -10.24
N LEU A 51 -15.15 -1.01 -9.93
CA LEU A 51 -15.81 -0.73 -8.65
C LEU A 51 -16.91 -1.74 -8.31
N ARG A 52 -17.78 -2.02 -9.29
CA ARG A 52 -18.89 -2.97 -9.10
C ARG A 52 -18.36 -4.35 -8.71
N GLU A 53 -17.35 -4.84 -9.41
CA GLU A 53 -16.72 -6.13 -9.15
C GLU A 53 -16.01 -6.17 -7.79
N LEU A 54 -15.33 -5.09 -7.40
CA LEU A 54 -14.73 -4.99 -6.05
C LEU A 54 -15.79 -5.09 -4.94
N VAL A 55 -16.95 -4.44 -5.12
CA VAL A 55 -18.07 -4.54 -4.18
C VAL A 55 -18.66 -5.95 -4.15
N GLU A 56 -18.95 -6.54 -5.33
CA GLU A 56 -19.52 -7.88 -5.46
C GLU A 56 -18.60 -8.97 -4.90
N ASN A 57 -17.28 -8.81 -5.05
CA ASN A 57 -16.27 -9.72 -4.50
C ASN A 57 -15.91 -9.42 -3.03
N ASN A 58 -16.65 -8.55 -2.36
CA ASN A 58 -16.42 -8.20 -0.96
C ASN A 58 -15.01 -7.65 -0.67
N VAL A 59 -14.36 -7.00 -1.65
CA VAL A 59 -13.05 -6.38 -1.50
C VAL A 59 -13.19 -5.02 -0.83
N ARG A 60 -12.43 -4.78 0.25
CA ARG A 60 -12.36 -3.50 0.96
C ARG A 60 -11.21 -2.67 0.44
N VAL A 61 -11.49 -1.52 -0.16
CA VAL A 61 -10.44 -0.61 -0.66
C VAL A 61 -10.01 0.38 0.41
N ARG A 62 -8.69 0.60 0.52
CA ARG A 62 -8.07 1.64 1.33
C ARG A 62 -7.00 2.38 0.51
N VAL A 63 -6.69 3.60 0.89
CA VAL A 63 -5.61 4.39 0.29
C VAL A 63 -4.57 4.71 1.35
N LEU A 64 -3.31 4.45 1.04
CA LEU A 64 -2.16 4.86 1.83
C LEU A 64 -1.54 6.11 1.19
N GLY A 65 -1.27 7.14 2.00
CA GLY A 65 -0.73 8.41 1.53
C GLY A 65 -1.80 9.50 1.36
N ASP A 66 -1.38 10.65 0.84
CA ASP A 66 -2.22 11.86 0.74
C ASP A 66 -2.84 11.97 -0.66
N TYR A 67 -3.97 11.29 -0.88
CA TYR A 67 -4.68 11.32 -2.15
C TYR A 67 -5.45 12.63 -2.39
N THR A 68 -5.61 13.49 -1.40
CA THR A 68 -6.35 14.76 -1.55
C THR A 68 -5.67 15.75 -2.50
N LYS A 69 -4.37 15.55 -2.76
CA LYS A 69 -3.57 16.36 -3.70
C LYS A 69 -3.64 15.88 -5.14
N LEU A 70 -4.37 14.81 -5.41
CA LEU A 70 -4.57 14.29 -6.76
C LEU A 70 -5.57 15.18 -7.54
N PRO A 71 -5.67 15.03 -8.88
CA PRO A 71 -6.71 15.69 -9.66
C PRO A 71 -8.11 15.41 -9.11
N ALA A 72 -8.99 16.40 -9.15
CA ALA A 72 -10.30 16.36 -8.50
C ALA A 72 -11.18 15.19 -8.94
N ASP A 73 -11.11 14.79 -10.21
CA ASP A 73 -11.80 13.62 -10.76
C ASP A 73 -11.28 12.30 -10.16
N ALA A 74 -9.98 12.21 -9.92
CA ALA A 74 -9.36 11.06 -9.25
C ALA A 74 -9.78 10.99 -7.77
N VAL A 75 -9.73 12.13 -7.06
CA VAL A 75 -10.19 12.22 -5.66
C VAL A 75 -11.64 11.75 -5.55
N LYS A 76 -12.54 12.31 -6.37
CA LYS A 76 -13.98 11.96 -6.36
C LYS A 76 -14.22 10.47 -6.63
N SER A 77 -13.50 9.88 -7.60
CA SER A 77 -13.61 8.45 -7.92
C SER A 77 -13.13 7.58 -6.77
N LEU A 78 -12.03 7.95 -6.12
CA LEU A 78 -11.49 7.24 -4.96
C LEU A 78 -12.44 7.34 -3.76
N GLU A 79 -12.92 8.53 -3.42
CA GLU A 79 -13.85 8.73 -2.30
C GLU A 79 -15.12 7.88 -2.46
N ARG A 80 -15.66 7.84 -3.68
CA ARG A 80 -16.79 6.96 -3.99
C ARG A 80 -16.44 5.49 -3.73
N THR A 81 -15.28 5.02 -4.23
CA THR A 81 -14.87 3.63 -4.05
C THR A 81 -14.62 3.28 -2.60
N LEU A 82 -13.96 4.16 -1.85
CA LEU A 82 -13.72 3.98 -0.42
C LEU A 82 -15.04 3.83 0.35
N LYS A 83 -16.04 4.67 0.02
CA LYS A 83 -17.37 4.62 0.63
C LYS A 83 -18.14 3.37 0.24
N ASP A 84 -18.18 3.03 -1.05
CA ASP A 84 -18.94 1.89 -1.55
C ASP A 84 -18.38 0.54 -1.07
N THR A 85 -17.11 0.49 -0.66
CA THR A 85 -16.42 -0.72 -0.16
C THR A 85 -16.14 -0.70 1.35
N GLU A 86 -16.57 0.33 2.09
CA GLU A 86 -16.20 0.53 3.51
C GLU A 86 -16.61 -0.61 4.44
N ASN A 87 -17.75 -1.26 4.14
CA ASN A 87 -18.31 -2.34 4.93
C ASN A 87 -17.92 -3.74 4.44
N ASN A 88 -17.10 -3.84 3.38
CA ASN A 88 -16.60 -5.10 2.89
C ASN A 88 -15.60 -5.71 3.87
N THR A 89 -15.60 -7.03 3.99
CA THR A 89 -14.87 -7.81 4.99
C THR A 89 -13.90 -8.85 4.41
N GLY A 90 -13.83 -8.93 3.08
CA GLY A 90 -12.92 -9.83 2.36
C GLY A 90 -11.50 -9.28 2.25
N LEU A 91 -10.86 -9.44 1.09
CA LEU A 91 -9.54 -8.89 0.81
C LEU A 91 -9.51 -7.38 1.06
N GLN A 92 -8.63 -6.90 1.92
CA GLN A 92 -8.33 -5.47 2.02
C GLN A 92 -7.28 -5.08 0.99
N PHE A 93 -7.69 -4.35 -0.03
CA PHE A 93 -6.86 -3.85 -1.11
C PHE A 93 -6.41 -2.41 -0.83
N ASN A 94 -5.14 -2.23 -0.53
CA ASN A 94 -4.55 -0.95 -0.21
C ASN A 94 -3.82 -0.39 -1.44
N ILE A 95 -4.10 0.85 -1.80
CA ILE A 95 -3.47 1.54 -2.93
C ILE A 95 -2.60 2.67 -2.36
N ALA A 96 -1.27 2.52 -2.44
CA ALA A 96 -0.36 3.59 -2.04
C ALA A 96 -0.30 4.66 -3.14
N LEU A 97 -0.89 5.83 -2.85
CA LEU A 97 -1.08 6.97 -3.75
C LEU A 97 -0.51 8.24 -3.13
N ASN A 98 0.32 8.95 -3.87
CA ASN A 98 1.06 10.09 -3.35
C ASN A 98 1.70 9.73 -2.00
N TYR A 99 2.29 8.54 -1.99
CA TYR A 99 2.88 7.90 -0.82
C TYR A 99 4.41 7.95 -0.88
N GLY A 100 5.03 8.02 0.29
CA GLY A 100 6.48 7.85 0.46
C GLY A 100 6.80 7.60 1.93
N GLY A 101 7.56 6.52 2.23
CA GLY A 101 7.86 6.12 3.60
C GLY A 101 8.55 7.19 4.42
N ARG A 102 9.48 7.95 3.82
CA ARG A 102 10.12 9.09 4.52
C ARG A 102 9.14 10.21 4.84
N ASP A 103 8.15 10.48 3.95
CA ASP A 103 7.15 11.52 4.17
C ASP A 103 6.18 11.13 5.28
N GLU A 104 5.71 9.88 5.31
CA GLU A 104 4.81 9.43 6.37
C GLU A 104 5.51 9.39 7.73
N ILE A 105 6.76 8.89 7.81
CA ILE A 105 7.54 8.91 9.06
C ILE A 105 7.71 10.35 9.56
N ARG A 106 8.05 11.29 8.67
CA ARG A 106 8.14 12.72 9.04
C ARG A 106 6.82 13.25 9.59
N LYS A 107 5.69 12.89 8.97
CA LYS A 107 4.35 13.30 9.45
C LYS A 107 4.02 12.67 10.80
N ALA A 108 4.31 11.40 11.00
CA ALA A 108 4.13 10.71 12.28
C ALA A 108 4.94 11.40 13.40
N VAL A 109 6.22 11.72 13.13
CA VAL A 109 7.06 12.47 14.08
C VAL A 109 6.46 13.85 14.38
N GLN A 110 5.91 14.56 13.39
CA GLN A 110 5.26 15.86 13.62
C GLN A 110 4.01 15.70 14.51
N ALA A 111 3.14 14.73 14.23
CA ALA A 111 1.93 14.49 15.00
C ALA A 111 2.25 14.14 16.47
N ILE A 112 3.25 13.28 16.70
CA ILE A 112 3.71 12.93 18.05
C ILE A 112 4.32 14.15 18.74
N SER A 113 5.15 14.96 18.04
CA SER A 113 5.74 16.17 18.60
C SER A 113 4.69 17.19 19.03
N GLU A 114 3.58 17.30 18.29
CA GLU A 114 2.44 18.15 18.68
C GLU A 114 1.77 17.68 19.96
N LYS A 115 1.63 16.35 20.17
CA LYS A 115 1.11 15.76 21.43
C LYS A 115 2.04 16.12 22.60
N VAL A 116 3.36 15.99 22.40
CA VAL A 116 4.35 16.38 23.41
C VAL A 116 4.25 17.87 23.73
N GLN A 117 4.15 18.73 22.71
CA GLN A 117 4.03 20.18 22.91
C GLN A 117 2.78 20.57 23.70
N ARG A 118 1.67 19.84 23.50
CA ARG A 118 0.43 20.04 24.28
C ARG A 118 0.46 19.44 25.68
N GLY A 119 1.55 18.76 26.08
CA GLY A 119 1.67 18.09 27.37
C GLY A 119 0.82 16.82 27.49
N GLU A 120 0.36 16.25 26.39
CA GLU A 120 -0.43 15.02 26.33
C GLU A 120 0.45 13.77 26.38
N LEU A 121 1.75 13.91 26.10
CA LEU A 121 2.74 12.83 26.04
C LEU A 121 4.10 13.37 26.50
N ALA A 122 4.84 12.58 27.33
CA ALA A 122 6.23 12.90 27.62
C ALA A 122 7.16 12.28 26.55
N PRO A 123 8.27 12.91 26.19
CA PRO A 123 9.20 12.39 25.16
C PRO A 123 9.69 10.96 25.46
N GLU A 124 9.90 10.64 26.72
CA GLU A 124 10.36 9.32 27.20
C GLU A 124 9.29 8.23 27.09
N ASP A 125 8.02 8.59 26.93
CA ASP A 125 6.90 7.64 26.78
C ASP A 125 6.59 7.32 25.32
N ILE A 126 7.34 7.89 24.34
CA ILE A 126 7.16 7.58 22.92
C ILE A 126 7.62 6.14 22.64
N THR A 127 6.71 5.34 22.09
CA THR A 127 6.95 3.92 21.76
C THR A 127 6.93 3.67 20.25
N ASP A 128 7.50 2.55 19.80
CA ASP A 128 7.43 2.10 18.40
C ASP A 128 5.98 1.90 17.94
N GLU A 129 5.09 1.45 18.84
CA GLU A 129 3.67 1.28 18.55
C GLU A 129 2.99 2.63 18.28
N MET A 130 3.29 3.66 19.05
CA MET A 130 2.77 5.01 18.82
C MET A 130 3.22 5.57 17.47
N ILE A 131 4.46 5.33 17.07
CA ILE A 131 4.95 5.71 15.74
C ILE A 131 4.17 4.94 14.66
N SER A 132 4.03 3.62 14.82
CA SER A 132 3.29 2.77 13.89
C SER A 132 1.83 3.20 13.74
N ASP A 133 1.16 3.59 14.83
CA ASP A 133 -0.23 4.03 14.81
C ASP A 133 -0.44 5.36 14.06
N GLU A 134 0.57 6.22 14.03
CA GLU A 134 0.53 7.49 13.27
C GLU A 134 0.89 7.34 11.78
N LEU A 135 1.44 6.18 11.35
CA LEU A 135 1.67 5.92 9.94
C LEU A 135 0.36 5.66 9.19
N THR A 136 0.37 5.82 7.87
CA THR A 136 -0.84 5.62 7.04
C THR A 136 -1.37 4.18 7.07
N THR A 137 -0.57 3.22 7.49
CA THR A 137 -0.94 1.83 7.76
C THR A 137 -1.46 1.60 9.17
N GLY A 138 -1.25 2.54 10.09
CA GLY A 138 -1.56 2.39 11.51
C GLY A 138 -3.05 2.30 11.83
N LYS A 139 -3.37 1.94 13.08
CA LYS A 139 -4.75 1.77 13.59
C LYS A 139 -5.60 3.04 13.47
N LEU A 140 -4.97 4.22 13.54
CA LEU A 140 -5.64 5.51 13.39
C LEU A 140 -6.06 5.81 11.94
N HIS A 141 -5.61 5.01 10.98
CA HIS A 141 -5.79 5.24 9.54
C HIS A 141 -6.36 4.00 8.82
N ALA A 142 -5.52 3.23 8.14
CA ALA A 142 -5.96 2.10 7.32
C ALA A 142 -6.06 0.78 8.08
N ASP A 143 -5.46 0.68 9.26
CA ASP A 143 -5.37 -0.52 10.10
C ASP A 143 -4.87 -1.74 9.29
N VAL A 144 -3.68 -1.59 8.72
CA VAL A 144 -3.00 -2.59 7.90
C VAL A 144 -1.78 -3.11 8.67
N PRO A 145 -1.66 -4.42 8.92
CA PRO A 145 -0.48 -4.98 9.56
C PRO A 145 0.77 -4.83 8.69
N ASP A 146 1.94 -4.94 9.33
CA ASP A 146 3.20 -4.96 8.62
C ASP A 146 3.23 -6.12 7.60
N PRO A 147 3.75 -5.88 6.38
CA PRO A 147 3.74 -6.90 5.35
C PRO A 147 4.72 -8.02 5.67
N GLU A 148 4.26 -9.27 5.57
CA GLU A 148 5.14 -10.43 5.69
C GLU A 148 6.01 -10.62 4.46
N LEU A 149 5.53 -10.20 3.28
CA LEU A 149 6.17 -10.35 1.98
C LEU A 149 6.07 -9.07 1.16
N ILE A 150 7.20 -8.61 0.63
CA ILE A 150 7.26 -7.56 -0.39
C ILE A 150 7.78 -8.17 -1.69
N ILE A 151 7.00 -8.05 -2.76
CA ILE A 151 7.36 -8.47 -4.11
C ILE A 151 7.68 -7.23 -4.93
N ARG A 152 8.90 -7.12 -5.41
CA ARG A 152 9.30 -6.07 -6.34
C ARG A 152 9.69 -6.66 -7.69
N THR A 153 8.84 -6.45 -8.67
CA THR A 153 9.06 -6.87 -10.06
C THR A 153 10.17 -6.06 -10.75
N SER A 154 10.51 -6.43 -11.98
CA SER A 154 11.51 -5.76 -12.85
C SER A 154 12.97 -5.97 -12.43
N GLY A 155 13.29 -6.93 -11.55
CA GLY A 155 14.65 -7.22 -11.11
C GLY A 155 15.34 -6.10 -10.32
N GLU A 156 14.59 -5.11 -9.87
CA GLU A 156 15.11 -3.97 -9.12
C GLU A 156 15.25 -4.31 -7.64
N LEU A 157 16.47 -4.22 -7.10
CA LEU A 157 16.82 -4.68 -5.74
C LEU A 157 16.79 -3.54 -4.70
N ARG A 158 15.72 -2.76 -4.68
CA ARG A 158 15.53 -1.64 -3.73
C ARG A 158 14.06 -1.41 -3.42
N LEU A 159 13.72 -0.87 -2.24
CA LEU A 159 12.34 -0.56 -1.82
C LEU A 159 11.80 0.72 -2.43
N SER A 160 12.63 1.64 -2.88
CA SER A 160 12.24 2.93 -3.45
C SER A 160 11.25 3.71 -2.58
N ASN A 161 11.58 3.85 -1.30
CA ASN A 161 10.78 4.61 -0.35
C ASN A 161 9.38 4.00 -0.06
N PHE A 162 9.19 2.69 -0.33
CA PHE A 162 7.95 1.97 -0.09
C PHE A 162 7.98 1.28 1.27
N LEU A 163 7.00 1.57 2.15
CA LEU A 163 6.76 0.93 3.44
C LEU A 163 8.04 0.73 4.28
N LEU A 164 8.87 1.79 4.42
CA LEU A 164 10.20 1.68 5.03
C LEU A 164 10.16 1.23 6.49
N TRP A 165 9.22 1.73 7.27
CA TRP A 165 9.04 1.33 8.66
C TRP A 165 8.48 -0.08 8.75
N GLN A 166 7.41 -0.33 8.03
CA GLN A 166 6.63 -1.56 8.08
C GLN A 166 7.37 -2.77 7.51
N SER A 167 8.38 -2.53 6.65
CA SER A 167 9.16 -3.61 6.02
C SER A 167 10.31 -4.16 6.87
N ALA A 168 10.45 -3.72 8.13
CA ALA A 168 11.57 -4.07 9.00
C ALA A 168 11.83 -5.58 9.11
N TYR A 169 10.79 -6.40 9.04
CA TYR A 169 10.85 -7.86 9.11
C TYR A 169 10.22 -8.56 7.89
N SER A 170 9.95 -7.82 6.83
CA SER A 170 9.39 -8.40 5.60
C SER A 170 10.41 -9.25 4.86
N GLU A 171 9.98 -10.38 4.34
CA GLU A 171 10.71 -11.11 3.32
C GLU A 171 10.62 -10.38 1.98
N LEU A 172 11.73 -10.36 1.23
CA LEU A 172 11.80 -9.66 -0.04
C LEU A 172 11.99 -10.65 -1.20
N VAL A 173 11.14 -10.53 -2.23
CA VAL A 173 11.25 -11.33 -3.46
C VAL A 173 11.33 -10.38 -4.66
N PHE A 174 12.31 -10.61 -5.55
CA PHE A 174 12.63 -9.74 -6.67
C PHE A 174 12.52 -10.47 -8.02
N PRO A 175 11.30 -10.74 -8.54
CA PRO A 175 11.12 -11.33 -9.86
C PRO A 175 11.70 -10.45 -10.97
N GLN A 176 12.31 -11.07 -11.97
CA GLN A 176 12.87 -10.35 -13.13
C GLN A 176 11.79 -9.82 -14.08
N VAL A 177 10.59 -10.40 -14.03
CA VAL A 177 9.48 -10.04 -14.89
C VAL A 177 9.01 -8.60 -14.64
N MET A 178 8.67 -7.88 -15.70
CA MET A 178 8.13 -6.53 -15.63
C MET A 178 6.69 -6.54 -15.11
N TRP A 179 6.28 -5.49 -14.38
CA TRP A 179 4.92 -5.42 -13.82
C TRP A 179 3.78 -5.66 -14.82
N PRO A 180 3.80 -5.13 -16.06
CA PRO A 180 2.74 -5.41 -17.03
C PRO A 180 2.57 -6.89 -17.38
N ASP A 181 3.67 -7.66 -17.29
CA ASP A 181 3.74 -9.08 -17.64
C ASP A 181 3.71 -9.99 -16.40
N PHE A 182 3.57 -9.41 -15.21
CA PHE A 182 3.48 -10.15 -13.94
C PHE A 182 2.13 -10.86 -13.86
N THR A 183 2.17 -12.18 -13.96
CA THR A 183 0.98 -13.04 -14.02
C THR A 183 0.66 -13.66 -12.66
N PRO A 184 -0.54 -14.24 -12.47
CA PRO A 184 -0.86 -15.03 -11.30
C PRO A 184 0.15 -16.16 -11.01
N GLU A 185 0.67 -16.83 -12.05
CA GLU A 185 1.68 -17.87 -11.91
C GLU A 185 3.01 -17.36 -11.38
N GLU A 186 3.45 -16.16 -11.84
CA GLU A 186 4.64 -15.49 -11.30
C GLU A 186 4.43 -15.02 -9.85
N TYR A 187 3.19 -14.61 -9.53
CA TYR A 187 2.80 -14.25 -8.16
C TYR A 187 2.84 -15.45 -7.23
N GLU A 188 2.29 -16.60 -7.64
CA GLU A 188 2.35 -17.85 -6.87
C GLU A 188 3.79 -18.33 -6.66
N LYS A 189 4.67 -18.21 -7.67
CA LYS A 189 6.10 -18.53 -7.51
C LYS A 189 6.76 -17.66 -6.44
N ALA A 190 6.44 -16.36 -6.40
CA ALA A 190 6.97 -15.46 -5.38
C ALA A 190 6.47 -15.83 -3.98
N ILE A 191 5.19 -16.23 -3.85
CA ILE A 191 4.62 -16.72 -2.59
C ILE A 191 5.26 -18.06 -2.19
N ALA A 192 5.46 -18.99 -3.12
CA ALA A 192 6.11 -20.28 -2.85
C ALA A 192 7.57 -20.10 -2.40
N ASP A 193 8.32 -19.16 -3.02
CA ASP A 193 9.67 -18.79 -2.56
C ASP A 193 9.62 -18.32 -1.10
N TYR A 194 8.74 -17.37 -0.78
CA TYR A 194 8.53 -16.91 0.59
C TYR A 194 8.19 -18.04 1.57
N GLN A 195 7.26 -18.93 1.20
CA GLN A 195 6.84 -20.04 2.07
C GLN A 195 7.94 -21.09 2.31
N SER A 196 8.90 -21.20 1.40
CA SER A 196 10.02 -22.12 1.52
C SER A 196 11.12 -21.67 2.48
N ARG A 197 11.08 -20.39 2.91
CA ARG A 197 12.14 -19.79 3.75
C ARG A 197 11.92 -20.09 5.22
N GLU A 198 13.02 -20.42 5.93
CA GLU A 198 13.04 -20.43 7.40
C GLU A 198 13.15 -19.00 7.92
N ARG A 199 12.10 -18.49 8.55
CA ARG A 199 12.11 -17.14 9.15
C ARG A 199 12.71 -17.17 10.55
N ARG A 200 13.80 -16.41 10.75
CA ARG A 200 14.48 -16.27 12.04
C ARG A 200 14.31 -14.83 12.52
N PHE A 201 13.42 -14.59 13.47
CA PHE A 201 13.11 -13.26 14.01
C PHE A 201 14.11 -12.79 15.11
N GLY A 202 15.38 -13.16 15.02
CA GLY A 202 16.43 -12.68 15.94
C GLY A 202 16.33 -13.19 17.38
N GLY A 203 15.26 -13.85 17.76
CA GLY A 203 15.10 -14.51 19.06
C GLY A 203 15.45 -16.00 18.95
N ARG A 204 16.42 -16.45 19.74
CA ARG A 204 16.69 -17.87 20.00
C ARG A 204 15.83 -18.32 21.18
#